data_b56425ecfabea7c63587245e04c3d551
#
_entry.id   b56425ecfabea7c63587245e04c3d551
#
_cell.length_a   1.000
_cell.length_b   1.000
_cell.length_c   1.000
_cell.angle_alpha   90.00
_cell.angle_beta   90.00
_cell.angle_gamma   90.00
#
_symmetry.space_group_name_H-M   'P 1'
#
loop_
_entity.id
_entity.type
_entity.pdbx_description
1 polymer ?
#
loop_
_entity_poly.entity_id
_entity_poly.type
_entity_poly.pdbx_seq_one_letter_code
_entity_poly.pdbx_strand_id
1 'polypeptide(L)'
;MLIRSIFLVSKNVTRIENTMNILLLGSGGREHAFAWKMKQSPLCENLYVAPGNAGTAAIATNVAIPLLNFAAIAHFVLDNAIDLLVVGPEEPLVKGLRDFFAQSEALCAILFIGPSLVGAQLEGSKDFAKLFMKRHNIPTAASQTFTIKTLQEGLAYWDKHSLPIV
;
A
#
# COMPACT_ATOMS: atom_id res chain seq x y z
N MET A 1 9.67 12.29 52.46
CA MET A 1 8.83 11.37 51.68
C MET A 1 7.64 12.11 51.12
N LEU A 2 7.80 13.20 50.36
CA LEU A 2 6.69 14.07 49.89
C LEU A 2 7.03 14.93 48.67
N ILE A 3 7.90 14.47 47.76
CA ILE A 3 8.30 15.25 46.54
C ILE A 3 8.13 14.44 45.26
N ARG A 4 7.44 13.29 45.27
CA ARG A 4 7.21 12.47 44.04
C ARG A 4 5.79 12.59 43.45
N SER A 5 4.91 13.41 44.02
CA SER A 5 3.50 13.46 43.57
C SER A 5 3.13 14.69 42.74
N ILE A 6 4.04 15.59 42.40
CA ILE A 6 3.71 16.85 41.70
C ILE A 6 4.04 16.83 40.20
N PHE A 7 4.75 15.79 39.68
CA PHE A 7 5.10 15.72 38.26
C PHE A 7 4.19 14.84 37.37
N LEU A 8 3.06 14.38 37.92
CA LEU A 8 2.13 13.49 37.19
C LEU A 8 0.82 14.15 36.76
N VAL A 9 0.65 15.46 36.93
CA VAL A 9 -0.63 16.15 36.63
C VAL A 9 -0.60 16.97 35.33
N SER A 10 0.48 16.97 34.56
CA SER A 10 0.57 17.82 33.36
C SER A 10 0.65 17.03 32.01
N LYS A 11 0.20 15.78 31.95
CA LYS A 11 0.07 15.02 30.71
C LYS A 11 -1.33 14.48 30.42
N ASN A 12 -2.36 15.08 30.98
CA ASN A 12 -3.73 14.87 30.50
C ASN A 12 -4.11 15.97 29.51
N VAL A 13 -3.35 16.10 28.42
CA VAL A 13 -3.97 16.43 27.15
C VAL A 13 -4.79 15.19 26.81
N THR A 14 -6.10 15.30 26.85
CA THR A 14 -7.05 14.28 26.42
C THR A 14 -6.67 13.87 24.99
N ARG A 15 -5.80 12.85 24.87
CA ARG A 15 -5.66 12.12 23.62
C ARG A 15 -7.06 11.61 23.31
N ILE A 16 -7.64 11.97 22.19
CA ILE A 16 -8.87 11.34 21.73
C ILE A 16 -8.49 9.86 21.70
N GLU A 17 -9.09 9.06 22.58
CA GLU A 17 -8.81 7.64 22.66
C GLU A 17 -9.04 7.10 21.26
N ASN A 18 -7.96 6.58 20.62
CA ASN A 18 -7.88 6.00 19.27
C ASN A 18 -7.36 6.90 18.12
N THR A 19 -6.58 7.97 18.33
CA THR A 19 -5.85 8.59 17.22
C THR A 19 -4.72 7.66 16.72
N MET A 20 -4.41 7.73 15.42
CA MET A 20 -3.47 6.85 14.73
C MET A 20 -2.34 7.63 14.06
N ASN A 21 -1.13 7.10 14.16
CA ASN A 21 -0.03 7.45 13.28
C ASN A 21 -0.15 6.61 12.00
N ILE A 22 -0.18 7.26 10.86
CA ILE A 22 -0.43 6.62 9.56
C ILE A 22 0.81 6.77 8.68
N LEU A 23 1.26 5.67 8.07
CA LEU A 23 2.23 5.69 6.97
C LEU A 23 1.53 5.31 5.67
N LEU A 24 1.56 6.21 4.69
CA LEU A 24 1.09 5.97 3.33
C LEU A 24 2.29 5.76 2.40
N LEU A 25 2.35 4.63 1.73
CA LEU A 25 3.37 4.35 0.72
C LEU A 25 2.90 4.80 -0.66
N GLY A 26 3.76 5.53 -1.36
CA GLY A 26 3.57 5.98 -2.73
C GLY A 26 3.92 7.47 -2.94
N SER A 27 3.83 7.91 -4.20
CA SER A 27 4.24 9.28 -4.60
C SER A 27 3.38 9.87 -5.71
N GLY A 28 2.30 9.19 -6.11
CA GLY A 28 1.41 9.61 -7.20
C GLY A 28 0.29 10.54 -6.75
N GLY A 29 -0.53 10.96 -7.72
CA GLY A 29 -1.74 11.76 -7.46
C GLY A 29 -2.79 11.02 -6.64
N ARG A 30 -2.87 9.70 -6.78
CA ARG A 30 -3.73 8.84 -5.97
C ARG A 30 -3.35 8.92 -4.49
N GLU A 31 -2.07 8.79 -4.18
CA GLU A 31 -1.56 8.88 -2.81
C GLU A 31 -1.71 10.29 -2.24
N HIS A 32 -1.55 11.33 -3.07
CA HIS A 32 -1.85 12.69 -2.63
C HIS A 32 -3.35 12.85 -2.25
N ALA A 33 -4.27 12.31 -3.04
CA ALA A 33 -5.70 12.34 -2.72
C ALA A 33 -6.02 11.57 -1.42
N PHE A 34 -5.39 10.40 -1.20
CA PHE A 34 -5.51 9.65 0.05
C PHE A 34 -4.97 10.45 1.23
N ALA A 35 -3.76 11.02 1.12
CA ALA A 35 -3.16 11.84 2.16
C ALA A 35 -4.06 13.03 2.53
N TRP A 36 -4.57 13.74 1.52
CA TRP A 36 -5.48 14.87 1.72
C TRP A 36 -6.76 14.46 2.46
N LYS A 37 -7.32 13.29 2.12
CA LYS A 37 -8.54 12.81 2.80
C LYS A 37 -8.26 12.30 4.20
N MET A 38 -7.17 11.54 4.42
CA MET A 38 -6.78 11.03 5.73
C MET A 38 -6.49 12.17 6.71
N LYS A 39 -5.81 13.24 6.27
CA LYS A 39 -5.47 14.39 7.11
C LYS A 39 -6.68 15.12 7.67
N GLN A 40 -7.85 15.01 7.03
CA GLN A 40 -9.12 15.59 7.51
C GLN A 40 -9.75 14.78 8.64
N SER A 41 -9.30 13.55 8.88
CA SER A 41 -9.86 12.71 9.93
C SER A 41 -9.38 13.16 11.31
N PRO A 42 -10.29 13.29 12.31
CA PRO A 42 -9.88 13.54 13.69
C PRO A 42 -9.10 12.37 14.32
N LEU A 43 -9.13 11.18 13.68
CA LEU A 43 -8.36 10.02 14.09
C LEU A 43 -6.93 10.04 13.56
N CYS A 44 -6.57 10.92 12.62
CA CYS A 44 -5.22 11.03 12.07
C CYS A 44 -4.39 11.98 12.95
N GLU A 45 -3.53 11.43 13.78
CA GLU A 45 -2.59 12.21 14.60
C GLU A 45 -1.41 12.68 13.74
N ASN A 46 -0.61 11.76 13.26
CA ASN A 46 0.50 12.02 12.36
C ASN A 46 0.30 11.28 11.05
N LEU A 47 0.58 11.97 9.94
CA LEU A 47 0.55 11.40 8.60
C LEU A 47 1.92 11.51 7.96
N TYR A 48 2.48 10.36 7.62
CA TYR A 48 3.74 10.21 6.89
C TYR A 48 3.46 9.66 5.49
N VAL A 49 4.22 10.10 4.49
CA VAL A 49 4.11 9.60 3.11
C VAL A 49 5.51 9.24 2.60
N ALA A 50 5.69 8.02 2.12
CA ALA A 50 6.98 7.54 1.63
C ALA A 50 6.87 7.03 0.18
N PRO A 51 7.70 7.55 -0.74
CA PRO A 51 8.57 8.71 -0.59
C PRO A 51 7.83 10.05 -0.63
N GLY A 52 6.55 10.07 -1.01
CA GLY A 52 5.75 11.27 -1.18
C GLY A 52 6.10 12.10 -2.41
N ASN A 53 5.48 13.27 -2.52
CA ASN A 53 5.70 14.25 -3.59
C ASN A 53 5.52 15.68 -3.05
N ALA A 54 5.66 16.69 -3.91
CA ALA A 54 5.51 18.08 -3.51
C ALA A 54 4.12 18.42 -2.93
N GLY A 55 3.06 17.78 -3.44
CA GLY A 55 1.69 17.98 -2.93
C GLY A 55 1.51 17.36 -1.55
N THR A 56 2.04 16.15 -1.31
CA THR A 56 1.96 15.51 0.01
C THR A 56 2.81 16.24 1.04
N ALA A 57 3.93 16.86 0.67
CA ALA A 57 4.76 17.67 1.55
C ALA A 57 4.02 18.89 2.15
N ALA A 58 2.98 19.39 1.48
CA ALA A 58 2.16 20.49 1.98
C ALA A 58 1.17 20.09 3.10
N ILE A 59 0.86 18.80 3.25
CA ILE A 59 -0.22 18.30 4.13
C ILE A 59 0.22 17.16 5.07
N ALA A 60 1.39 16.59 4.83
CA ALA A 60 1.93 15.46 5.57
C ALA A 60 3.46 15.57 5.68
N THR A 61 4.11 14.66 6.40
CA THR A 61 5.55 14.54 6.46
C THR A 61 6.04 13.53 5.43
N ASN A 62 6.76 13.98 4.40
CA ASN A 62 7.37 13.07 3.45
C ASN A 62 8.62 12.40 4.06
N VAL A 63 8.79 11.10 3.80
CA VAL A 63 9.90 10.29 4.31
C VAL A 63 10.62 9.62 3.14
N ALA A 64 11.92 9.83 3.04
CA ALA A 64 12.72 9.32 1.92
C ALA A 64 13.03 7.81 2.06
N ILE A 65 11.99 6.97 2.00
CA ILE A 65 12.11 5.51 2.05
C ILE A 65 11.72 4.94 0.68
N PRO A 66 12.61 4.15 0.04
CA PRO A 66 12.27 3.43 -1.18
C PRO A 66 11.20 2.38 -0.92
N LEU A 67 10.20 2.28 -1.82
CA LEU A 67 9.02 1.43 -1.67
C LEU A 67 9.33 -0.08 -1.55
N LEU A 68 10.45 -0.53 -2.11
CA LEU A 68 10.88 -1.93 -2.05
C LEU A 68 11.89 -2.22 -0.95
N ASN A 69 12.26 -1.23 -0.14
CA ASN A 69 13.12 -1.44 1.03
C ASN A 69 12.26 -1.79 2.25
N PHE A 70 11.80 -3.04 2.32
CA PHE A 70 10.90 -3.54 3.36
C PHE A 70 11.48 -3.41 4.77
N ALA A 71 12.81 -3.58 4.90
CA ALA A 71 13.48 -3.41 6.18
C ALA A 71 13.41 -1.96 6.67
N ALA A 72 13.68 -0.99 5.78
CA ALA A 72 13.59 0.44 6.14
C ALA A 72 12.15 0.85 6.46
N ILE A 73 11.15 0.31 5.74
CA ILE A 73 9.73 0.53 6.04
C ILE A 73 9.41 -0.02 7.44
N ALA A 74 9.82 -1.24 7.75
CA ALA A 74 9.59 -1.88 9.05
C ALA A 74 10.22 -1.10 10.20
N HIS A 75 11.48 -0.68 10.06
CA HIS A 75 12.16 0.16 11.05
C HIS A 75 11.39 1.47 11.29
N PHE A 76 11.01 2.16 10.22
CA PHE A 76 10.25 3.41 10.34
C PHE A 76 8.91 3.20 11.05
N VAL A 77 8.21 2.12 10.74
CA VAL A 77 6.91 1.74 11.36
C VAL A 77 7.08 1.58 12.88
N LEU A 78 8.13 0.87 13.31
CA LEU A 78 8.39 0.64 14.74
C LEU A 78 8.87 1.90 15.44
N ASP A 79 9.82 2.63 14.87
CA ASP A 79 10.44 3.82 15.46
C ASP A 79 9.45 4.98 15.64
N ASN A 80 8.44 5.07 14.77
CA ASN A 80 7.44 6.14 14.79
C ASN A 80 6.07 5.68 15.32
N ALA A 81 6.00 4.48 15.91
CA ALA A 81 4.77 3.91 16.45
C ALA A 81 3.59 4.03 15.45
N ILE A 82 3.81 3.58 14.21
CA ILE A 82 2.80 3.59 13.17
C ILE A 82 1.73 2.56 13.50
N ASP A 83 0.47 3.00 13.54
CA ASP A 83 -0.69 2.16 13.81
C ASP A 83 -1.30 1.60 12.51
N LEU A 84 -1.22 2.37 11.42
CA LEU A 84 -1.82 2.05 10.13
C LEU A 84 -0.83 2.24 8.97
N LEU A 85 -0.58 1.19 8.23
CA LEU A 85 0.19 1.22 6.97
C LEU A 85 -0.76 1.07 5.78
N VAL A 86 -0.74 2.04 4.87
CA VAL A 86 -1.53 2.05 3.63
C VAL A 86 -0.60 1.98 2.44
N VAL A 87 -0.80 1.01 1.56
CA VAL A 87 0.04 0.82 0.37
C VAL A 87 -0.72 1.28 -0.87
N GLY A 88 -0.30 2.38 -1.47
CA GLY A 88 -0.91 2.95 -2.67
C GLY A 88 -0.57 2.19 -3.96
N PRO A 89 0.72 1.99 -4.30
CA PRO A 89 1.11 1.27 -5.51
C PRO A 89 1.06 -0.25 -5.31
N GLU A 90 0.82 -0.98 -6.41
CA GLU A 90 0.74 -2.45 -6.42
C GLU A 90 2.09 -3.15 -6.25
N GLU A 91 3.18 -2.52 -6.70
CA GLU A 91 4.49 -3.19 -6.77
C GLU A 91 5.00 -3.72 -5.43
N PRO A 92 4.98 -2.97 -4.31
CA PRO A 92 5.37 -3.52 -3.00
C PRO A 92 4.53 -4.72 -2.56
N LEU A 93 3.24 -4.73 -2.93
CA LEU A 93 2.31 -5.82 -2.60
C LEU A 93 2.61 -7.08 -3.42
N VAL A 94 2.85 -6.92 -4.72
CA VAL A 94 3.27 -8.00 -5.63
C VAL A 94 4.63 -8.58 -5.23
N LYS A 95 5.49 -7.77 -4.59
CA LYS A 95 6.77 -8.21 -4.02
C LYS A 95 6.67 -8.79 -2.61
N GLY A 96 5.46 -8.82 -2.01
CA GLY A 96 5.19 -9.51 -0.76
C GLY A 96 5.33 -8.67 0.51
N LEU A 97 5.22 -7.34 0.43
CA LEU A 97 5.31 -6.48 1.61
C LEU A 97 4.29 -6.88 2.70
N ARG A 98 3.04 -7.19 2.34
CA ARG A 98 2.03 -7.63 3.29
C ARG A 98 2.46 -8.92 4.01
N ASP A 99 2.97 -9.88 3.24
CA ASP A 99 3.37 -11.18 3.78
C ASP A 99 4.63 -11.05 4.66
N PHE A 100 5.55 -10.14 4.33
CA PHE A 100 6.69 -9.78 5.17
C PHE A 100 6.23 -9.24 6.54
N PHE A 101 5.24 -8.34 6.57
CA PHE A 101 4.67 -7.82 7.82
C PHE A 101 3.96 -8.92 8.62
N ALA A 102 3.19 -9.77 7.97
CA ALA A 102 2.44 -10.85 8.62
C ALA A 102 3.31 -11.93 9.28
N GLN A 103 4.54 -12.11 8.79
CA GLN A 103 5.50 -13.08 9.33
C GLN A 103 6.30 -12.56 10.54
N SER A 104 6.26 -11.26 10.80
CA SER A 104 6.99 -10.63 11.90
C SER A 104 6.10 -10.46 13.12
N GLU A 105 6.49 -11.01 14.25
CA GLU A 105 5.77 -10.84 15.53
C GLU A 105 5.61 -9.36 15.92
N ALA A 106 6.61 -8.54 15.65
CA ALA A 106 6.59 -7.10 15.95
C ALA A 106 5.69 -6.29 15.01
N LEU A 107 5.40 -6.78 13.80
CA LEU A 107 4.69 -6.04 12.75
C LEU A 107 3.29 -6.58 12.46
N CYS A 108 2.99 -7.82 12.84
CA CYS A 108 1.72 -8.47 12.51
C CYS A 108 0.48 -7.79 13.13
N ALA A 109 0.67 -7.02 14.21
CA ALA A 109 -0.39 -6.27 14.86
C ALA A 109 -0.70 -4.91 14.18
N ILE A 110 0.16 -4.43 13.27
CA ILE A 110 -0.04 -3.18 12.54
C ILE A 110 -1.23 -3.33 11.59
N LEU A 111 -2.15 -2.37 11.63
CA LEU A 111 -3.23 -2.32 10.64
C LEU A 111 -2.65 -2.10 9.26
N PHE A 112 -2.90 -3.03 8.35
CA PHE A 112 -2.28 -3.01 7.01
C PHE A 112 -3.36 -2.99 5.93
N ILE A 113 -3.41 -1.93 5.12
CA ILE A 113 -4.29 -1.83 3.95
C ILE A 113 -3.49 -2.18 2.69
N GLY A 114 -3.81 -3.33 2.12
CA GLY A 114 -3.24 -3.91 0.93
C GLY A 114 -3.41 -5.43 0.94
N PRO A 115 -3.57 -6.08 -0.24
CA PRO A 115 -3.70 -7.52 -0.34
C PRO A 115 -2.38 -8.25 -0.04
N SER A 116 -2.47 -9.55 0.23
CA SER A 116 -1.30 -10.45 0.24
C SER A 116 -0.66 -10.54 -1.14
N LEU A 117 0.55 -11.10 -1.22
CA LEU A 117 1.27 -11.35 -2.47
C LEU A 117 0.38 -12.07 -3.50
N VAL A 118 -0.34 -13.11 -3.08
CA VAL A 118 -1.25 -13.86 -3.96
C VAL A 118 -2.42 -13.00 -4.43
N GLY A 119 -3.03 -12.23 -3.53
CA GLY A 119 -4.12 -11.31 -3.88
C GLY A 119 -3.67 -10.20 -4.83
N ALA A 120 -2.46 -9.67 -4.62
CA ALA A 120 -1.88 -8.61 -5.47
C ALA A 120 -1.63 -9.06 -6.92
N GLN A 121 -1.53 -10.38 -7.19
CA GLN A 121 -1.39 -10.90 -8.55
C GLN A 121 -2.61 -10.56 -9.44
N LEU A 122 -3.78 -10.29 -8.86
CA LEU A 122 -4.95 -9.85 -9.64
C LEU A 122 -4.73 -8.51 -10.35
N GLU A 123 -3.85 -7.65 -9.83
CA GLU A 123 -3.43 -6.41 -10.48
C GLU A 123 -2.06 -6.56 -11.17
N GLY A 124 -1.13 -7.24 -10.52
CA GLY A 124 0.25 -7.38 -10.98
C GLY A 124 0.44 -8.31 -12.18
N SER A 125 -0.51 -9.21 -12.47
CA SER A 125 -0.44 -10.15 -13.59
C SER A 125 -1.75 -10.21 -14.36
N LYS A 126 -1.74 -9.64 -15.58
CA LYS A 126 -2.92 -9.68 -16.46
C LYS A 126 -3.35 -11.12 -16.79
N ASP A 127 -2.40 -12.01 -16.98
CA ASP A 127 -2.67 -13.43 -17.26
C ASP A 127 -3.36 -14.10 -16.06
N PHE A 128 -2.79 -13.94 -14.86
CA PHE A 128 -3.40 -14.44 -13.63
C PHE A 128 -4.83 -13.90 -13.44
N ALA A 129 -5.02 -12.58 -13.63
CA ALA A 129 -6.34 -11.95 -13.54
C ALA A 129 -7.34 -12.54 -14.54
N LYS A 130 -6.93 -12.74 -15.79
CA LYS A 130 -7.80 -13.34 -16.84
C LYS A 130 -8.17 -14.78 -16.54
N LEU A 131 -7.23 -15.59 -16.06
CA LEU A 131 -7.47 -16.96 -15.63
C LEU A 131 -8.41 -17.01 -14.41
N PHE A 132 -8.22 -16.12 -13.46
CA PHE A 132 -9.11 -15.98 -12.30
C PHE A 132 -10.54 -15.61 -12.73
N MET A 133 -10.70 -14.58 -13.57
CA MET A 133 -12.00 -14.16 -14.08
C MET A 133 -12.70 -15.28 -14.82
N LYS A 134 -11.98 -16.03 -15.68
CA LYS A 134 -12.51 -17.18 -16.39
C LYS A 134 -13.00 -18.28 -15.45
N ARG A 135 -12.21 -18.60 -14.41
CA ARG A 135 -12.56 -19.63 -13.40
C ARG A 135 -13.83 -19.29 -12.64
N HIS A 136 -14.01 -18.00 -12.35
CA HIS A 136 -15.14 -17.51 -11.54
C HIS A 136 -16.29 -16.92 -12.35
N ASN A 137 -16.32 -17.11 -13.68
CA ASN A 137 -17.33 -16.59 -14.59
C ASN A 137 -17.53 -15.07 -14.49
N ILE A 138 -16.45 -14.32 -14.23
CA ILE A 138 -16.47 -12.85 -14.19
C ILE A 138 -16.38 -12.33 -15.62
N PRO A 139 -17.35 -11.51 -16.10
CA PRO A 139 -17.33 -10.94 -17.45
C PRO A 139 -16.06 -10.09 -17.67
N THR A 140 -15.37 -10.34 -18.77
CA THR A 140 -14.17 -9.59 -19.16
C THR A 140 -13.96 -9.70 -20.67
N ALA A 141 -13.20 -8.77 -21.26
CA ALA A 141 -12.82 -8.85 -22.66
C ALA A 141 -12.05 -10.13 -22.96
N ALA A 142 -12.21 -10.65 -24.17
CA ALA A 142 -11.42 -11.78 -24.65
C ALA A 142 -9.94 -11.45 -24.58
N SER A 143 -9.13 -12.44 -24.25
CA SER A 143 -7.68 -12.26 -24.14
C SER A 143 -6.97 -13.58 -24.41
N GLN A 144 -5.77 -13.47 -24.92
CA GLN A 144 -4.86 -14.61 -25.08
C GLN A 144 -3.43 -14.15 -24.74
N THR A 145 -2.72 -15.00 -24.02
CA THR A 145 -1.33 -14.73 -23.62
C THR A 145 -0.39 -15.46 -24.53
N PHE A 146 0.64 -14.74 -25.01
CA PHE A 146 1.71 -15.29 -25.84
C PHE A 146 3.07 -15.05 -25.17
N THR A 147 4.01 -15.90 -25.44
CA THR A 147 5.39 -15.78 -24.98
C THR A 147 6.32 -15.62 -26.19
N ILE A 148 7.60 -15.32 -25.96
CA ILE A 148 8.58 -15.28 -27.02
C ILE A 148 8.63 -16.60 -27.83
N LYS A 149 8.30 -17.74 -27.20
CA LYS A 149 8.27 -19.06 -27.84
C LYS A 149 7.02 -19.26 -28.72
N THR A 150 5.95 -18.54 -28.47
CA THR A 150 4.67 -18.61 -29.20
C THR A 150 4.39 -17.33 -30.00
N LEU A 151 5.44 -16.55 -30.33
CA LEU A 151 5.31 -15.27 -31.03
C LEU A 151 4.55 -15.40 -32.35
N GLN A 152 4.85 -16.47 -33.16
CA GLN A 152 4.18 -16.69 -34.44
C GLN A 152 2.67 -16.94 -34.29
N GLU A 153 2.28 -17.64 -33.24
CA GLU A 153 0.86 -17.82 -32.89
C GLU A 153 0.22 -16.49 -32.51
N GLY A 154 0.96 -15.63 -31.79
CA GLY A 154 0.53 -14.28 -31.44
C GLY A 154 0.30 -13.39 -32.65
N LEU A 155 1.18 -13.43 -33.63
CA LEU A 155 1.02 -12.71 -34.91
C LEU A 155 -0.19 -13.23 -35.70
N ALA A 156 -0.35 -14.55 -35.80
CA ALA A 156 -1.50 -15.16 -36.47
C ALA A 156 -2.83 -14.84 -35.74
N TYR A 157 -2.80 -14.69 -34.41
CA TYR A 157 -3.95 -14.25 -33.62
C TYR A 157 -4.30 -12.79 -33.91
N TRP A 158 -3.29 -11.90 -34.00
CA TRP A 158 -3.44 -10.49 -34.35
C TRP A 158 -4.13 -10.34 -35.71
N ASP A 159 -3.65 -11.03 -36.73
CA ASP A 159 -4.16 -10.93 -38.10
C ASP A 159 -5.65 -11.37 -38.23
N LYS A 160 -6.15 -12.16 -37.31
CA LYS A 160 -7.54 -12.66 -37.30
C LYS A 160 -8.52 -11.75 -36.54
N HIS A 161 -8.02 -10.76 -35.83
CA HIS A 161 -8.86 -9.92 -34.96
C HIS A 161 -9.02 -8.51 -35.54
N SER A 162 -10.24 -7.99 -35.47
CA SER A 162 -10.51 -6.58 -35.82
C SER A 162 -9.94 -5.62 -34.77
N LEU A 163 -9.40 -4.51 -35.21
CA LEU A 163 -8.96 -3.42 -34.34
C LEU A 163 -10.16 -2.72 -33.67
N PRO A 164 -9.98 -2.11 -32.48
CA PRO A 164 -8.73 -2.01 -31.72
C PRO A 164 -8.43 -3.24 -30.85
N ILE A 165 -7.14 -3.61 -30.79
CA ILE A 165 -6.60 -4.58 -29.84
C ILE A 165 -5.73 -3.83 -28.83
N VAL A 166 -5.83 -4.16 -27.54
CA VAL A 166 -5.05 -3.57 -26.45
C VAL A 166 -4.11 -4.62 -25.86
#